data_88bc87fedb2696dbe954b8ded52d2e09
#
_entry.id   88bc87fedb2696dbe954b8ded52d2e09
#
_cell.length_a   1.000
_cell.length_b   1.000
_cell.length_c   1.000
_cell.angle_alpha   90.00
_cell.angle_beta   90.00
_cell.angle_gamma   90.00
#
_symmetry.space_group_name_H-M   'P 1'
#
loop_
_entity.id
_entity.type
_entity.pdbx_description
1 polymer ?
#
loop_
_entity_poly.entity_id
_entity_poly.type
_entity_poly.pdbx_seq_one_letter_code
_entity_poly.pdbx_strand_id
1 'polypeptide(L)'
;VGAPAAAQAAAPRGRGAAARAARATQVGASPERLQRLLAVVKPEAIQRVEREPIDRVNVWPHLMAAEFLSLLVITLALTVFSAFIDAPFRELANINQTPNPSKAPWYFLGLQELLRYFHPSVAGVSIPQWLILGFFAAPYIDRNPSTKPDDRKLAIVLFSIYLLFFAVLVIAGSFFRGPGFNWVYPWDIPVGTIFEL
;
A
#
# COMPACT_ATOMS: atom_id res chain seq x y z
N VAL A 1 -35.72 -29.43 30.39
CA VAL A 1 -36.73 -29.75 29.36
C VAL A 1 -35.98 -29.82 28.03
N GLY A 2 -35.69 -31.05 27.57
CA GLY A 2 -34.91 -31.35 26.39
C GLY A 2 -35.72 -31.16 25.11
N ALA A 3 -35.08 -30.64 24.08
CA ALA A 3 -35.54 -30.68 22.70
C ALA A 3 -34.79 -31.79 21.97
N PRO A 4 -35.45 -32.62 21.14
CA PRO A 4 -34.81 -33.74 20.46
C PRO A 4 -34.07 -33.33 19.22
N ALA A 5 -32.91 -33.92 19.05
CA ALA A 5 -32.06 -33.84 17.87
C ALA A 5 -32.81 -34.42 16.66
N ALA A 6 -33.01 -33.61 15.64
CA ALA A 6 -33.53 -34.05 14.35
C ALA A 6 -32.49 -34.85 13.61
N ALA A 7 -32.74 -36.14 13.42
CA ALA A 7 -31.98 -37.04 12.60
C ALA A 7 -31.99 -36.56 11.15
N GLN A 8 -30.85 -36.11 10.61
CA GLN A 8 -30.69 -35.90 9.19
C GLN A 8 -30.63 -37.26 8.49
N ALA A 9 -31.69 -37.52 7.76
CA ALA A 9 -31.76 -38.70 6.89
C ALA A 9 -30.70 -38.64 5.80
N ALA A 10 -29.79 -39.61 5.80
CA ALA A 10 -28.79 -39.80 4.75
C ALA A 10 -29.50 -40.08 3.43
N ALA A 11 -29.37 -39.16 2.47
CA ALA A 11 -29.84 -39.35 1.10
C ALA A 11 -29.10 -40.52 0.45
N PRO A 12 -29.79 -41.39 -0.28
CA PRO A 12 -29.18 -42.60 -0.86
C PRO A 12 -28.18 -42.21 -1.97
N ARG A 13 -26.89 -42.34 -1.66
CA ARG A 13 -25.75 -42.15 -2.59
C ARG A 13 -25.76 -43.05 -3.81
N GLY A 14 -26.67 -44.00 -3.92
CA GLY A 14 -26.74 -44.97 -4.99
C GLY A 14 -27.40 -44.52 -6.31
N ARG A 15 -28.32 -43.56 -6.28
CA ARG A 15 -29.04 -43.15 -7.50
C ARG A 15 -28.21 -42.35 -8.49
N GLY A 16 -27.26 -41.55 -8.01
CA GLY A 16 -26.39 -40.77 -8.89
C GLY A 16 -25.34 -41.60 -9.65
N ALA A 17 -24.86 -42.68 -9.04
CA ALA A 17 -23.90 -43.59 -9.67
C ALA A 17 -24.57 -44.44 -10.73
N ALA A 18 -25.78 -44.97 -10.48
CA ALA A 18 -26.56 -45.74 -11.45
C ALA A 18 -27.00 -44.91 -12.66
N ALA A 19 -27.41 -43.64 -12.44
CA ALA A 19 -27.77 -42.71 -13.53
C ALA A 19 -26.54 -42.31 -14.39
N ARG A 20 -25.36 -42.17 -13.79
CA ARG A 20 -24.11 -41.94 -14.53
C ARG A 20 -23.65 -43.14 -15.30
N ALA A 21 -23.77 -44.34 -14.75
CA ALA A 21 -23.47 -45.57 -15.45
C ALA A 21 -24.41 -45.82 -16.66
N ALA A 22 -25.72 -45.56 -16.50
CA ALA A 22 -26.69 -45.63 -17.57
C ALA A 22 -26.43 -44.61 -18.69
N ARG A 23 -25.97 -43.40 -18.37
CA ARG A 23 -25.63 -42.36 -19.33
C ARG A 23 -24.31 -42.65 -20.06
N ALA A 24 -23.37 -43.32 -19.40
CA ALA A 24 -22.11 -43.78 -20.00
C ALA A 24 -22.30 -44.88 -21.02
N THR A 25 -23.30 -45.77 -20.80
CA THR A 25 -23.65 -46.84 -21.73
C THR A 25 -24.32 -46.30 -23.00
N GLN A 26 -25.02 -45.16 -22.92
CA GLN A 26 -25.61 -44.50 -24.09
C GLN A 26 -24.59 -43.80 -24.99
N VAL A 27 -23.38 -43.50 -24.51
CA VAL A 27 -22.33 -42.78 -25.27
C VAL A 27 -21.30 -43.80 -25.86
N GLY A 28 -21.53 -45.13 -25.73
CA GLY A 28 -20.65 -46.15 -26.30
C GLY A 28 -19.25 -46.23 -25.68
N ALA A 29 -19.02 -45.58 -24.54
CA ALA A 29 -17.78 -45.67 -23.79
C ALA A 29 -17.87 -46.84 -22.81
N SER A 30 -17.03 -47.90 -22.99
CA SER A 30 -16.95 -48.99 -22.04
C SER A 30 -16.51 -48.46 -20.66
N PRO A 31 -17.06 -49.04 -19.55
CA PRO A 31 -16.73 -48.60 -18.19
C PRO A 31 -15.22 -48.66 -17.90
N GLU A 32 -14.50 -49.56 -18.56
CA GLU A 32 -13.03 -49.60 -18.46
C GLU A 32 -12.32 -48.39 -19.07
N ARG A 33 -12.85 -47.81 -20.16
CA ARG A 33 -12.28 -46.59 -20.75
C ARG A 33 -12.51 -45.38 -19.85
N LEU A 34 -13.65 -45.28 -19.21
CA LEU A 34 -13.95 -44.23 -18.22
C LEU A 34 -13.05 -44.37 -16.99
N GLN A 35 -12.82 -45.59 -16.50
CA GLN A 35 -11.88 -45.81 -15.40
C GLN A 35 -10.44 -45.48 -15.79
N ARG A 36 -10.01 -45.78 -17.00
CA ARG A 36 -8.68 -45.42 -17.51
C ARG A 36 -8.51 -43.90 -17.65
N LEU A 37 -9.52 -43.20 -18.13
CA LEU A 37 -9.49 -41.74 -18.22
C LEU A 37 -9.45 -41.07 -16.85
N LEU A 38 -10.15 -41.63 -15.86
CA LEU A 38 -10.11 -41.16 -14.49
C LEU A 38 -8.80 -41.48 -13.78
N ALA A 39 -8.14 -42.58 -14.15
CA ALA A 39 -6.84 -42.95 -13.58
C ALA A 39 -5.65 -42.13 -14.15
N VAL A 40 -5.83 -41.50 -15.31
CA VAL A 40 -4.79 -40.65 -15.92
C VAL A 40 -4.73 -39.27 -15.25
N VAL A 41 -5.83 -38.79 -14.66
CA VAL A 41 -5.84 -37.55 -13.90
C VAL A 41 -5.35 -37.88 -12.49
N LYS A 42 -4.08 -37.62 -12.20
CA LYS A 42 -3.56 -37.68 -10.82
C LYS A 42 -4.44 -36.83 -9.92
N PRO A 43 -4.92 -37.34 -8.75
CA PRO A 43 -5.72 -36.54 -7.82
C PRO A 43 -4.98 -35.28 -7.33
N GLU A 44 -3.67 -35.28 -7.43
CA GLU A 44 -2.82 -34.11 -7.15
C GLU A 44 -2.89 -32.99 -8.21
N ALA A 45 -3.39 -33.32 -9.44
CA ALA A 45 -3.56 -32.32 -10.49
C ALA A 45 -4.84 -31.48 -10.32
N ILE A 46 -5.74 -31.90 -9.44
CA ILE A 46 -6.84 -31.03 -8.98
C ILE A 46 -6.29 -30.17 -7.86
N GLN A 47 -5.64 -29.07 -8.20
CA GLN A 47 -5.38 -28.04 -7.22
C GLN A 47 -6.71 -27.69 -6.56
N ARG A 48 -6.83 -28.00 -5.28
CA ARG A 48 -7.85 -27.37 -4.44
C ARG A 48 -7.56 -25.89 -4.52
N VAL A 49 -8.34 -25.18 -5.29
CA VAL A 49 -8.38 -23.73 -5.20
C VAL A 49 -8.89 -23.47 -3.79
N GLU A 50 -7.97 -23.19 -2.88
CA GLU A 50 -8.31 -22.68 -1.57
C GLU A 50 -9.07 -21.37 -1.83
N ARG A 51 -10.39 -21.44 -1.66
CA ARG A 51 -11.28 -20.29 -1.89
C ARG A 51 -11.12 -19.21 -0.84
N GLU A 52 -10.42 -19.50 0.24
CA GLU A 52 -10.13 -18.54 1.28
C GLU A 52 -8.72 -17.99 1.07
N PRO A 53 -8.57 -16.72 0.74
CA PRO A 53 -7.25 -16.08 0.69
C PRO A 53 -6.64 -16.14 2.09
N ILE A 54 -5.46 -16.75 2.19
CA ILE A 54 -4.67 -16.95 3.43
C ILE A 54 -4.37 -15.62 4.15
N ASP A 55 -4.41 -14.50 3.41
CA ASP A 55 -4.05 -13.16 3.90
C ASP A 55 -5.25 -12.32 4.40
N ARG A 56 -6.39 -12.93 4.68
CA ARG A 56 -7.52 -12.20 5.25
C ARG A 56 -7.43 -12.18 6.77
N VAL A 57 -7.35 -10.98 7.33
CA VAL A 57 -7.47 -10.74 8.76
C VAL A 57 -8.84 -10.12 9.02
N ASN A 58 -9.54 -10.58 10.07
CA ASN A 58 -10.77 -9.95 10.49
C ASN A 58 -10.48 -8.51 10.92
N VAL A 59 -11.23 -7.56 10.33
CA VAL A 59 -11.07 -6.13 10.65
C VAL A 59 -11.31 -5.90 12.14
N TRP A 60 -12.36 -6.46 12.68
CA TRP A 60 -12.70 -6.37 14.10
C TRP A 60 -12.52 -7.75 14.76
N PRO A 61 -11.83 -7.88 15.91
CA PRO A 61 -11.03 -6.84 16.61
C PRO A 61 -9.56 -6.78 16.17
N HIS A 62 -9.06 -7.72 15.38
CA HIS A 62 -7.62 -7.98 15.20
C HIS A 62 -6.88 -6.85 14.45
N LEU A 63 -7.35 -6.48 13.27
CA LEU A 63 -6.70 -5.42 12.49
C LEU A 63 -6.84 -4.06 13.19
N MET A 64 -8.04 -3.75 13.65
CA MET A 64 -8.34 -2.49 14.32
C MET A 64 -7.54 -2.30 15.61
N ALA A 65 -7.33 -3.36 16.40
CA ALA A 65 -6.50 -3.28 17.60
C ALA A 65 -5.03 -2.98 17.27
N ALA A 66 -4.48 -3.58 16.22
CA ALA A 66 -3.11 -3.32 15.78
C ALA A 66 -2.94 -1.89 15.24
N GLU A 67 -3.88 -1.41 14.44
CA GLU A 67 -3.88 -0.04 13.91
C GLU A 67 -4.05 0.99 15.03
N PHE A 68 -4.94 0.75 15.99
CA PHE A 68 -5.13 1.63 17.14
C PHE A 68 -3.88 1.69 18.02
N LEU A 69 -3.22 0.57 18.27
CA LEU A 69 -1.97 0.54 19.03
C LEU A 69 -0.86 1.32 18.30
N SER A 70 -0.72 1.13 17.00
CA SER A 70 0.27 1.87 16.21
C SER A 70 -0.01 3.38 16.21
N LEU A 71 -1.27 3.79 16.12
CA LEU A 71 -1.68 5.19 16.25
C LEU A 71 -1.31 5.76 17.61
N LEU A 72 -1.58 5.04 18.70
CA LEU A 72 -1.21 5.47 20.05
C LEU A 72 0.30 5.64 20.20
N VAL A 73 1.09 4.69 19.72
CA VAL A 73 2.57 4.75 19.79
C VAL A 73 3.10 5.96 19.01
N ILE A 74 2.61 6.18 17.78
CA ILE A 74 3.03 7.33 16.98
C ILE A 74 2.61 8.65 17.63
N THR A 75 1.38 8.73 18.13
CA THR A 75 0.88 9.94 18.81
C THR A 75 1.69 10.24 20.06
N LEU A 76 1.99 9.22 20.87
CA LEU A 76 2.84 9.37 22.05
C LEU A 76 4.25 9.85 21.66
N ALA A 77 4.86 9.22 20.66
CA ALA A 77 6.19 9.59 20.18
C ALA A 77 6.22 11.06 19.68
N LEU A 78 5.22 11.48 18.91
CA LEU A 78 5.10 12.86 18.44
C LEU A 78 4.86 13.84 19.60
N THR A 79 4.06 13.49 20.59
CA THR A 79 3.80 14.33 21.76
C THR A 79 5.06 14.51 22.58
N VAL A 80 5.80 13.42 22.83
CA VAL A 80 7.09 13.48 23.54
C VAL A 80 8.09 14.30 22.74
N PHE A 81 8.21 14.08 21.44
CA PHE A 81 9.08 14.86 20.58
C PHE A 81 8.74 16.36 20.63
N SER A 82 7.46 16.71 20.52
CA SER A 82 6.99 18.10 20.59
C SER A 82 7.21 18.76 21.96
N ALA A 83 7.29 17.98 23.03
CA ALA A 83 7.57 18.53 24.37
C ALA A 83 9.06 18.88 24.59
N PHE A 84 9.97 18.24 23.84
CA PHE A 84 11.41 18.46 23.98
C PHE A 84 12.03 19.32 22.88
N ILE A 85 11.35 19.45 21.76
CA ILE A 85 11.85 20.19 20.59
C ILE A 85 10.89 21.33 20.29
N ASP A 86 11.36 22.55 20.60
CA ASP A 86 10.60 23.76 20.32
C ASP A 86 10.71 24.13 18.83
N ALA A 87 9.60 24.58 18.27
CA ALA A 87 9.63 25.18 16.93
C ALA A 87 10.36 26.55 17.02
N PRO A 88 11.23 26.88 16.04
CA PRO A 88 11.93 28.17 16.05
C PRO A 88 10.94 29.31 15.92
N PHE A 89 10.85 30.14 16.99
CA PHE A 89 10.08 31.37 16.94
C PHE A 89 10.88 32.45 16.22
N ARG A 90 10.23 33.14 15.31
CA ARG A 90 10.77 34.31 14.63
C ARG A 90 10.20 35.57 15.21
N GLU A 91 10.77 36.71 14.83
CA GLU A 91 10.27 38.04 15.20
C GLU A 91 8.83 38.25 14.70
N LEU A 92 8.16 39.29 15.25
CA LEU A 92 6.83 39.68 14.85
C LEU A 92 6.75 39.87 13.32
N ALA A 93 5.66 39.40 12.72
CA ALA A 93 5.46 39.49 11.29
C ALA A 93 5.63 40.89 10.74
N ASN A 94 6.60 41.06 9.86
CA ASN A 94 6.81 42.31 9.12
C ASN A 94 6.52 42.07 7.65
N ILE A 95 5.52 42.75 7.12
CA ILE A 95 5.06 42.57 5.72
C ILE A 95 6.17 42.97 4.72
N ASN A 96 7.07 43.86 5.11
CA ASN A 96 8.14 44.34 4.23
C ASN A 96 9.44 43.56 4.32
N GLN A 97 9.52 42.59 5.23
CA GLN A 97 10.74 41.81 5.44
C GLN A 97 10.44 40.31 5.47
N THR A 98 10.88 39.57 4.46
CA THR A 98 10.81 38.13 4.43
C THR A 98 12.08 37.51 5.01
N PRO A 99 11.98 36.42 5.77
CA PRO A 99 13.15 35.68 6.26
C PRO A 99 14.00 35.18 5.08
N ASN A 100 15.32 35.16 5.29
CA ASN A 100 16.26 34.66 4.30
C ASN A 100 17.26 33.68 4.93
N PRO A 101 17.21 32.37 4.63
CA PRO A 101 16.36 31.73 3.63
C PRO A 101 14.91 31.55 4.09
N SER A 102 13.94 31.68 3.19
CA SER A 102 12.55 31.31 3.43
C SER A 102 12.33 29.86 3.07
N LYS A 103 12.50 28.96 4.02
CA LYS A 103 12.30 27.52 3.83
C LYS A 103 10.90 27.13 4.31
N ALA A 104 10.23 26.27 3.53
CA ALA A 104 8.99 25.63 3.95
C ALA A 104 9.28 24.59 5.05
N PRO A 105 8.26 24.17 5.85
CA PRO A 105 8.40 23.02 6.73
C PRO A 105 8.88 21.78 5.98
N TRP A 106 9.57 20.88 6.68
CA TRP A 106 10.25 19.72 6.08
C TRP A 106 9.37 18.90 5.12
N TYR A 107 8.06 18.76 5.42
CA TYR A 107 7.13 18.02 4.59
C TYR A 107 6.77 18.71 3.26
N PHE A 108 6.97 20.02 3.16
CA PHE A 108 6.79 20.80 1.93
C PHE A 108 8.11 21.10 1.21
N LEU A 109 9.27 20.84 1.82
CA LEU A 109 10.55 21.14 1.21
C LEU A 109 10.76 20.46 -0.14
N GLY A 110 10.29 19.24 -0.29
CA GLY A 110 10.34 18.55 -1.59
C GLY A 110 9.53 19.24 -2.67
N LEU A 111 8.37 19.78 -2.32
CA LEU A 111 7.54 20.55 -3.25
C LEU A 111 8.16 21.92 -3.56
N GLN A 112 8.71 22.59 -2.56
CA GLN A 112 9.45 23.85 -2.74
C GLN A 112 10.66 23.67 -3.64
N GLU A 113 11.40 22.57 -3.51
CA GLU A 113 12.51 22.24 -4.39
C GLU A 113 12.03 21.98 -5.83
N LEU A 114 10.91 21.29 -5.99
CA LEU A 114 10.31 21.03 -7.30
C LEU A 114 9.91 22.32 -8.02
N LEU A 115 9.41 23.33 -7.27
CA LEU A 115 9.06 24.67 -7.78
C LEU A 115 10.28 25.41 -8.34
N ARG A 116 11.49 25.02 -7.97
CA ARG A 116 12.73 25.59 -8.50
C ARG A 116 13.03 25.14 -9.93
N TYR A 117 12.62 23.93 -10.28
CA TYR A 117 12.92 23.32 -11.59
C TYR A 117 11.79 23.50 -12.59
N PHE A 118 10.56 23.60 -12.15
CA PHE A 118 9.38 23.67 -12.99
C PHE A 118 8.55 24.93 -12.74
N HIS A 119 7.78 25.31 -13.74
CA HIS A 119 6.82 26.41 -13.59
C HIS A 119 5.86 26.14 -12.40
N PRO A 120 5.51 27.16 -11.59
CA PRO A 120 4.68 26.99 -10.40
C PRO A 120 3.37 26.24 -10.61
N SER A 121 2.70 26.47 -11.74
CA SER A 121 1.46 25.75 -12.09
C SER A 121 1.67 24.25 -12.30
N VAL A 122 2.83 23.86 -12.82
CA VAL A 122 3.18 22.45 -13.04
C VAL A 122 3.61 21.79 -11.75
N ALA A 123 4.57 22.38 -11.05
CA ALA A 123 5.15 21.80 -9.84
C ALA A 123 4.20 21.86 -8.64
N GLY A 124 3.48 22.99 -8.46
CA GLY A 124 2.64 23.19 -7.29
C GLY A 124 1.22 22.65 -7.45
N VAL A 125 0.69 22.57 -8.67
CA VAL A 125 -0.69 22.14 -8.91
C VAL A 125 -0.73 20.83 -9.67
N SER A 126 -0.18 20.77 -10.89
CA SER A 126 -0.36 19.61 -11.75
C SER A 126 0.26 18.33 -11.18
N ILE A 127 1.51 18.38 -10.76
CA ILE A 127 2.22 17.18 -10.25
C ILE A 127 1.56 16.65 -8.96
N PRO A 128 1.32 17.45 -7.90
CA PRO A 128 0.65 16.96 -6.69
C PRO A 128 -0.75 16.43 -6.97
N GLN A 129 -1.51 17.09 -7.84
CA GLN A 129 -2.86 16.67 -8.19
C GLN A 129 -2.87 15.32 -8.93
N TRP A 130 -1.96 15.13 -9.89
CA TRP A 130 -1.81 13.84 -10.58
C TRP A 130 -1.37 12.72 -9.65
N LEU A 131 -0.52 13.01 -8.66
CA LEU A 131 -0.14 12.04 -7.64
C LEU A 131 -1.33 11.61 -6.77
N ILE A 132 -2.10 12.59 -6.28
CA ILE A 132 -3.30 12.31 -5.49
C ILE A 132 -4.31 11.49 -6.31
N LEU A 133 -4.60 11.91 -7.54
CA LEU A 133 -5.47 11.16 -8.44
C LEU A 133 -4.94 9.75 -8.72
N GLY A 134 -3.63 9.59 -8.87
CA GLY A 134 -2.98 8.30 -9.03
C GLY A 134 -3.20 7.38 -7.85
N PHE A 135 -3.07 7.88 -6.62
CA PHE A 135 -3.35 7.10 -5.42
C PHE A 135 -4.84 6.70 -5.30
N PHE A 136 -5.75 7.61 -5.62
CA PHE A 136 -7.17 7.27 -5.68
C PHE A 136 -7.51 6.25 -6.77
N ALA A 137 -6.84 6.32 -7.90
CA ALA A 137 -7.03 5.42 -9.02
C ALA A 137 -6.36 4.04 -8.83
N ALA A 138 -5.34 3.95 -7.98
CA ALA A 138 -4.55 2.74 -7.79
C ALA A 138 -5.39 1.48 -7.52
N PRO A 139 -6.39 1.47 -6.62
CA PRO A 139 -7.23 0.29 -6.39
C PRO A 139 -8.07 -0.16 -7.59
N TYR A 140 -8.37 0.77 -8.49
CA TYR A 140 -9.16 0.50 -9.69
C TYR A 140 -8.30 0.05 -10.87
N ILE A 141 -7.06 0.53 -10.95
CA ILE A 141 -6.09 0.20 -12.00
C ILE A 141 -5.40 -1.12 -11.67
N ASP A 142 -4.98 -1.31 -10.43
CA ASP A 142 -4.31 -2.52 -9.97
C ASP A 142 -5.34 -3.63 -9.69
N ARG A 143 -5.58 -4.44 -10.69
CA ARG A 143 -6.50 -5.60 -10.61
C ARG A 143 -5.81 -6.90 -10.27
N ASN A 144 -4.54 -6.86 -9.92
CA ASN A 144 -3.78 -8.06 -9.60
C ASN A 144 -4.15 -8.60 -8.21
N PRO A 145 -4.73 -9.81 -8.11
CA PRO A 145 -5.12 -10.39 -6.83
C PRO A 145 -3.95 -10.96 -6.03
N SER A 146 -2.75 -11.06 -6.62
CA SER A 146 -1.58 -11.63 -5.96
C SER A 146 -0.96 -10.67 -4.96
N THR A 147 -0.59 -11.18 -3.78
CA THR A 147 0.17 -10.45 -2.75
C THR A 147 1.68 -10.64 -2.89
N LYS A 148 2.12 -11.57 -3.78
CA LYS A 148 3.53 -11.87 -3.97
C LYS A 148 4.25 -10.72 -4.67
N PRO A 149 5.42 -10.29 -4.17
CA PRO A 149 6.20 -9.20 -4.78
C PRO A 149 6.58 -9.47 -6.24
N ASP A 150 6.86 -10.73 -6.57
CA ASP A 150 7.25 -11.14 -7.92
C ASP A 150 6.18 -10.88 -8.97
N ASP A 151 4.92 -10.96 -8.58
CA ASP A 151 3.78 -10.72 -9.46
C ASP A 151 3.41 -9.22 -9.55
N ARG A 152 3.99 -8.38 -8.69
CA ARG A 152 3.68 -6.94 -8.55
C ARG A 152 4.85 -6.02 -8.90
N LYS A 153 5.78 -6.47 -9.70
CA LYS A 153 7.01 -5.74 -10.04
C LYS A 153 6.75 -4.33 -10.55
N LEU A 154 5.77 -4.16 -11.44
CA LEU A 154 5.44 -2.85 -11.99
C LEU A 154 4.98 -1.86 -10.91
N ALA A 155 4.06 -2.28 -10.05
CA ALA A 155 3.55 -1.43 -8.97
C ALA A 155 4.67 -1.05 -7.98
N ILE A 156 5.52 -2.02 -7.62
CA ILE A 156 6.66 -1.80 -6.73
C ILE A 156 7.66 -0.82 -7.36
N VAL A 157 8.01 -1.01 -8.64
CA VAL A 157 8.96 -0.13 -9.34
C VAL A 157 8.42 1.30 -9.42
N LEU A 158 7.17 1.49 -9.84
CA LEU A 158 6.57 2.82 -9.95
C LEU A 158 6.52 3.53 -8.59
N PHE A 159 6.11 2.82 -7.54
CA PHE A 159 6.06 3.38 -6.19
C PHE A 159 7.46 3.68 -5.64
N SER A 160 8.44 2.81 -5.91
CA SER A 160 9.83 3.04 -5.51
C SER A 160 10.45 4.25 -6.21
N ILE A 161 10.18 4.44 -7.50
CA ILE A 161 10.63 5.63 -8.26
C ILE A 161 10.02 6.90 -7.63
N TYR A 162 8.72 6.88 -7.32
CA TYR A 162 8.05 8.01 -6.67
C TYR A 162 8.69 8.33 -5.30
N LEU A 163 8.86 7.33 -4.44
CA LEU A 163 9.46 7.52 -3.12
C LEU A 163 10.90 8.04 -3.20
N LEU A 164 11.70 7.45 -4.09
CA LEU A 164 13.09 7.87 -4.28
C LEU A 164 13.17 9.32 -4.79
N PHE A 165 12.36 9.66 -5.79
CA PHE A 165 12.31 11.00 -6.34
C PHE A 165 11.92 12.03 -5.26
N PHE A 166 10.88 11.75 -4.48
CA PHE A 166 10.44 12.63 -3.41
C PHE A 166 11.48 12.74 -2.30
N ALA A 167 12.11 11.63 -1.90
CA ALA A 167 13.18 11.64 -0.89
C ALA A 167 14.38 12.50 -1.33
N VAL A 168 14.79 12.37 -2.58
CA VAL A 168 15.89 13.18 -3.14
C VAL A 168 15.54 14.67 -3.12
N LEU A 169 14.30 15.03 -3.49
CA LEU A 169 13.85 16.44 -3.44
C LEU A 169 13.84 16.98 -2.01
N VAL A 170 13.36 16.21 -1.04
CA VAL A 170 13.35 16.62 0.37
C VAL A 170 14.77 16.79 0.89
N ILE A 171 15.67 15.86 0.61
CA ILE A 171 17.07 15.94 1.01
C ILE A 171 17.75 17.17 0.37
N ALA A 172 17.52 17.38 -0.93
CA ALA A 172 18.08 18.54 -1.63
C ALA A 172 17.57 19.87 -1.04
N GLY A 173 16.26 19.98 -0.80
CA GLY A 173 15.66 21.16 -0.20
C GLY A 173 16.07 21.41 1.25
N SER A 174 16.31 20.33 2.02
CA SER A 174 16.68 20.45 3.44
C SER A 174 18.15 20.83 3.64
N PHE A 175 19.06 20.11 2.98
CA PHE A 175 20.48 20.17 3.29
C PHE A 175 21.31 20.97 2.28
N PHE A 176 20.83 21.15 1.06
CA PHE A 176 21.60 21.77 -0.02
C PHE A 176 21.10 23.17 -0.39
N ARG A 177 20.29 23.79 0.45
CA ARG A 177 19.76 25.13 0.23
C ARG A 177 20.16 26.08 1.35
N GLY A 178 20.76 27.21 0.99
CA GLY A 178 21.19 28.28 1.87
C GLY A 178 20.51 29.61 1.57
N PRO A 179 21.12 30.74 1.95
CA PRO A 179 20.56 32.07 1.76
C PRO A 179 20.07 32.34 0.33
N GLY A 180 18.88 32.90 0.20
CA GLY A 180 18.24 33.09 -1.11
C GLY A 180 17.80 31.81 -1.80
N PHE A 181 17.72 30.70 -1.08
CA PHE A 181 17.44 29.37 -1.60
C PHE A 181 18.42 28.94 -2.70
N ASN A 182 19.66 29.42 -2.63
CA ASN A 182 20.75 29.06 -3.52
C ASN A 182 21.35 27.72 -3.12
N TRP A 183 21.98 27.05 -4.09
CA TRP A 183 22.67 25.79 -3.83
C TRP A 183 23.91 26.04 -2.98
N VAL A 184 24.01 25.36 -1.84
CA VAL A 184 25.14 25.41 -0.92
C VAL A 184 25.41 24.00 -0.45
N TYR A 185 26.68 23.66 -0.23
CA TYR A 185 27.04 22.35 0.29
C TYR A 185 26.82 22.29 1.82
N PRO A 186 26.33 21.16 2.35
CA PRO A 186 26.02 21.02 3.77
C PRO A 186 27.20 21.27 4.73
N TRP A 187 28.41 21.00 4.28
CA TRP A 187 29.62 21.23 5.07
C TRP A 187 30.10 22.70 5.09
N ASP A 188 29.58 23.52 4.22
CA ASP A 188 29.86 24.95 4.17
C ASP A 188 28.87 25.76 5.02
N ILE A 189 27.81 25.13 5.51
CA ILE A 189 26.76 25.74 6.33
C ILE A 189 27.07 25.47 7.81
N PRO A 190 27.08 26.48 8.70
CA PRO A 190 27.18 26.25 10.14
C PRO A 190 26.06 25.33 10.60
N VAL A 191 26.39 24.31 11.41
CA VAL A 191 25.47 23.25 11.82
C VAL A 191 24.18 23.80 12.48
N GLY A 192 24.23 24.97 13.10
CA GLY A 192 23.06 25.63 13.70
C GLY A 192 22.02 26.12 12.69
N THR A 193 22.41 26.44 11.45
CA THR A 193 21.50 26.99 10.43
C THR A 193 20.83 25.93 9.58
N ILE A 194 21.25 24.69 9.67
CA ILE A 194 20.61 23.55 8.96
C ILE A 194 19.21 23.29 9.51
N PHE A 195 19.01 23.51 10.80
CA PHE A 195 17.76 23.29 11.52
C PHE A 195 16.95 24.56 11.79
N GLU A 196 17.42 25.73 11.35
CA GLU A 196 16.63 26.96 11.32
C GLU A 196 15.61 26.86 10.16
N LEU A 197 14.49 26.25 10.49
CA LEU A 197 13.30 26.19 9.61
C LEU A 197 12.47 27.46 9.75
#